data_bde97eca95f844d4af73b53e3552c197
#
_entry.id   bde97eca95f844d4af73b53e3552c197
#
_cell.length_a   1.000
_cell.length_b   1.000
_cell.length_c   1.000
_cell.angle_alpha   90.00
_cell.angle_beta   90.00
_cell.angle_gamma   90.00
#
_symmetry.space_group_name_H-M   'P 1'
#
loop_
_entity.id
_entity.type
_entity.pdbx_description
1 polymer ?
#
loop_
_entity_poly.entity_id
_entity_poly.type
_entity_poly.pdbx_seq_one_letter_code
_entity_poly.pdbx_strand_id
1 'polypeptide(L)'
;MPTYQDISRHTSNVILDPEISSEIWAKAIDESAFMQLANRITIPGSGVKVQTITGEPTANWVDETNSKPVSFHSFGNKTITPYKLAVIEPFSDEFRRDKAALYAECVRRLPAAIAKKFDSTIMSNSAPGSGFDVLGTGVSSIAIGGSDVYGAFVSADAAISTADGIMNGIALAPQGKSLVLGAVDNSGHPLFTAGVGSNTVGNILGANVTVAKGIYVSGTPAIVGVAGDFTGVRWGMVESIKMAISDQATLTYNDGSDHTLNLWQMNMFAVKVECEVTFAVMDKGQLVLLTNAVPTTTTTGA
;
A
#
# COMPACT_ATOMS: atom_id res chain seq x y z
N MET A 1 -46.43 33.13 17.94
CA MET A 1 -45.27 32.40 18.44
C MET A 1 -44.29 32.33 17.26
N PRO A 2 -43.09 32.89 17.35
CA PRO A 2 -42.13 32.75 16.28
C PRO A 2 -41.69 31.28 16.20
N THR A 3 -41.95 30.67 15.07
CA THR A 3 -41.40 29.35 14.71
C THR A 3 -39.89 29.46 14.72
N TYR A 4 -39.25 28.73 15.63
CA TYR A 4 -37.83 28.50 15.58
C TYR A 4 -37.52 27.87 14.23
N GLN A 5 -37.01 28.65 13.31
CA GLN A 5 -36.39 28.12 12.12
C GLN A 5 -35.09 27.43 12.56
N ASP A 6 -35.04 26.18 12.21
CA ASP A 6 -33.99 25.22 12.49
C ASP A 6 -32.61 25.81 12.13
N ILE A 7 -31.87 26.25 13.14
CA ILE A 7 -30.50 26.76 13.01
C ILE A 7 -29.55 25.61 12.67
N SER A 8 -30.04 24.37 12.66
CA SER A 8 -29.27 23.14 12.40
C SER A 8 -28.79 22.98 10.96
N ARG A 9 -29.23 23.83 10.03
CA ARG A 9 -28.76 23.80 8.66
C ARG A 9 -27.32 24.31 8.46
N HIS A 10 -26.70 24.88 9.47
CA HIS A 10 -25.30 25.36 9.42
C HIS A 10 -24.30 24.43 10.10
N THR A 11 -24.75 23.42 10.82
CA THR A 11 -23.94 22.30 11.33
C THR A 11 -24.00 21.09 10.40
N SER A 12 -24.45 21.31 9.17
CA SER A 12 -24.55 20.25 8.19
C SER A 12 -23.16 19.69 7.92
N ASN A 13 -23.05 18.38 8.09
CA ASN A 13 -22.09 17.57 7.38
C ASN A 13 -21.92 18.14 5.98
N VAL A 14 -20.80 18.81 5.73
CA VAL A 14 -20.45 19.17 4.36
C VAL A 14 -20.12 17.84 3.69
N ILE A 15 -21.15 17.27 3.09
CA ILE A 15 -20.97 16.15 2.18
C ILE A 15 -20.16 16.76 1.04
N LEU A 16 -18.94 16.30 0.88
CA LEU A 16 -18.15 16.63 -0.30
C LEU A 16 -18.95 16.25 -1.52
N ASP A 17 -18.96 17.15 -2.50
CA ASP A 17 -19.43 16.78 -3.82
C ASP A 17 -18.74 15.49 -4.26
N PRO A 18 -19.46 14.57 -4.93
CA PRO A 18 -18.88 13.33 -5.44
C PRO A 18 -17.62 13.54 -6.29
N GLU A 19 -17.50 14.67 -6.95
CA GLU A 19 -16.32 15.06 -7.75
C GLU A 19 -15.08 15.25 -6.88
N ILE A 20 -15.19 15.96 -5.74
CA ILE A 20 -14.06 16.17 -4.81
C ILE A 20 -13.65 14.86 -4.14
N SER A 21 -14.62 14.03 -3.75
CA SER A 21 -14.32 12.71 -3.20
C SER A 21 -13.59 11.82 -4.19
N SER A 22 -13.98 11.83 -5.46
CA SER A 22 -13.31 11.06 -6.52
C SER A 22 -11.90 11.56 -6.79
N GLU A 23 -11.66 12.88 -6.74
CA GLU A 23 -10.34 13.49 -6.90
C GLU A 23 -9.38 13.09 -5.76
N ILE A 24 -9.87 13.07 -4.51
CA ILE A 24 -9.08 12.62 -3.36
C ILE A 24 -8.67 11.16 -3.53
N TRP A 25 -9.59 10.29 -3.99
CA TRP A 25 -9.26 8.89 -4.27
C TRP A 25 -8.27 8.73 -5.41
N ALA A 26 -8.45 9.42 -6.51
CA ALA A 26 -7.52 9.36 -7.63
C ALA A 26 -6.09 9.71 -7.17
N LYS A 27 -5.93 10.79 -6.39
CA LYS A 27 -4.62 11.15 -5.82
C LYS A 27 -4.09 10.14 -4.82
N ALA A 28 -4.94 9.52 -4.00
CA ALA A 28 -4.51 8.47 -3.07
C ALA A 28 -4.00 7.23 -3.81
N ILE A 29 -4.67 6.83 -4.89
CA ILE A 29 -4.23 5.74 -5.76
C ILE A 29 -2.89 6.08 -6.41
N ASP A 30 -2.73 7.30 -6.93
CA ASP A 30 -1.50 7.74 -7.59
C ASP A 30 -0.30 7.79 -6.63
N GLU A 31 -0.52 8.00 -5.34
CA GLU A 31 0.54 8.09 -4.34
C GLU A 31 0.86 6.75 -3.64
N SER A 32 -0.04 5.75 -3.71
CA SER A 32 0.17 4.42 -3.14
C SER A 32 0.75 3.46 -4.17
N ALA A 33 1.90 2.86 -3.87
CA ALA A 33 2.50 1.85 -4.74
C ALA A 33 1.64 0.58 -4.84
N PHE A 34 1.07 0.12 -3.73
CA PHE A 34 0.23 -1.09 -3.75
C PHE A 34 -1.09 -0.88 -4.46
N MET A 35 -1.70 0.30 -4.37
CA MET A 35 -2.93 0.58 -5.11
C MET A 35 -2.71 0.66 -6.62
N GLN A 36 -1.48 1.02 -7.07
CA GLN A 36 -1.12 1.04 -8.49
C GLN A 36 -0.79 -0.35 -9.03
N LEU A 37 -0.08 -1.17 -8.26
CA LEU A 37 0.42 -2.47 -8.72
C LEU A 37 -0.58 -3.61 -8.52
N ALA A 38 -1.34 -3.59 -7.43
CA ALA A 38 -2.27 -4.66 -7.07
C ALA A 38 -3.65 -4.49 -7.72
N ASN A 39 -4.35 -5.59 -7.89
CA ASN A 39 -5.67 -5.61 -8.49
C ASN A 39 -6.74 -5.12 -7.51
N ARG A 40 -7.56 -4.15 -7.96
CA ARG A 40 -8.67 -3.63 -7.17
C ARG A 40 -9.86 -4.58 -7.17
N ILE A 41 -10.45 -4.82 -6.00
CA ILE A 41 -11.70 -5.57 -5.83
C ILE A 41 -12.72 -4.74 -5.04
N THR A 42 -14.00 -4.94 -5.33
CA THR A 42 -15.11 -4.36 -4.54
C THR A 42 -15.49 -5.33 -3.44
N ILE A 43 -15.56 -4.86 -2.20
CA ILE A 43 -15.82 -5.69 -1.03
C ILE A 43 -17.01 -5.13 -0.26
N PRO A 44 -17.97 -5.96 0.17
CA PRO A 44 -19.02 -5.54 1.09
C PRO A 44 -18.43 -5.29 2.50
N GLY A 45 -19.07 -4.43 3.29
CA GLY A 45 -18.58 -4.07 4.64
C GLY A 45 -18.40 -5.23 5.61
N SER A 46 -19.09 -6.36 5.38
CA SER A 46 -18.92 -7.61 6.15
C SER A 46 -17.69 -8.44 5.78
N GLY A 47 -16.92 -8.00 4.77
CA GLY A 47 -15.82 -8.79 4.19
C GLY A 47 -16.30 -9.85 3.21
N VAL A 48 -15.34 -10.53 2.58
CA VAL A 48 -15.55 -11.58 1.59
C VAL A 48 -14.70 -12.79 1.92
N LYS A 49 -15.25 -13.99 1.75
CA LYS A 49 -14.48 -15.23 1.71
C LYS A 49 -14.16 -15.57 0.27
N VAL A 50 -12.88 -15.54 -0.07
CA VAL A 50 -12.38 -15.91 -1.38
C VAL A 50 -11.91 -17.37 -1.31
N GLN A 51 -12.42 -18.21 -2.18
CA GLN A 51 -11.91 -19.57 -2.34
C GLN A 51 -10.64 -19.50 -3.18
N THR A 52 -9.58 -20.11 -2.68
CA THR A 52 -8.30 -20.26 -3.37
C THR A 52 -8.08 -21.72 -3.73
N ILE A 53 -7.59 -21.98 -4.93
CA ILE A 53 -7.14 -23.30 -5.33
C ILE A 53 -5.70 -23.42 -4.83
N THR A 54 -5.44 -24.39 -3.96
CA THR A 54 -4.12 -24.58 -3.31
C THR A 54 -3.32 -25.75 -3.88
N GLY A 55 -3.89 -26.51 -4.78
CA GLY A 55 -3.22 -27.63 -5.43
C GLY A 55 -3.62 -27.72 -6.90
N GLU A 56 -2.64 -27.83 -7.78
CA GLU A 56 -2.89 -28.09 -9.20
C GLU A 56 -2.98 -29.58 -9.50
N PRO A 57 -3.83 -29.98 -10.46
CA PRO A 57 -3.89 -31.39 -10.89
C PRO A 57 -2.61 -31.74 -11.66
N THR A 58 -2.08 -32.93 -11.37
CA THR A 58 -0.94 -33.46 -12.09
C THR A 58 -1.41 -34.35 -13.25
N ALA A 59 -0.92 -34.03 -14.47
CA ALA A 59 -1.10 -34.90 -15.63
C ALA A 59 0.08 -35.88 -15.72
N ASN A 60 -0.23 -37.15 -16.05
CA ASN A 60 0.79 -38.16 -16.26
C ASN A 60 0.59 -38.85 -17.63
N TRP A 61 1.69 -39.23 -18.25
CA TRP A 61 1.67 -40.06 -19.44
C TRP A 61 1.24 -41.47 -19.07
N VAL A 62 0.31 -42.04 -19.81
CA VAL A 62 -0.23 -43.39 -19.53
C VAL A 62 -0.25 -44.19 -20.82
N ASP A 63 0.29 -45.41 -20.78
CA ASP A 63 0.24 -46.34 -21.90
C ASP A 63 -1.17 -46.84 -22.16
N GLU A 64 -1.38 -47.35 -23.36
CA GLU A 64 -2.63 -47.98 -23.78
C GLU A 64 -2.92 -49.15 -22.85
N THR A 65 -4.13 -49.25 -22.30
CA THR A 65 -4.61 -50.29 -21.37
C THR A 65 -4.25 -50.08 -19.88
N ASN A 66 -3.38 -49.14 -19.49
CA ASN A 66 -3.07 -48.88 -18.09
C ASN A 66 -4.13 -47.98 -17.42
N SER A 67 -4.29 -48.13 -16.09
CA SER A 67 -5.20 -47.31 -15.30
C SER A 67 -4.70 -45.85 -15.27
N LYS A 68 -5.63 -44.91 -15.53
CA LYS A 68 -5.30 -43.46 -15.49
C LYS A 68 -5.26 -42.95 -14.08
N PRO A 69 -4.19 -42.23 -13.67
CA PRO A 69 -4.09 -41.65 -12.35
C PRO A 69 -5.16 -40.56 -12.15
N VAL A 70 -5.73 -40.52 -10.95
CA VAL A 70 -6.72 -39.51 -10.55
C VAL A 70 -6.01 -38.44 -9.76
N SER A 71 -6.22 -37.20 -10.14
CA SER A 71 -5.70 -36.02 -9.44
C SER A 71 -6.87 -35.21 -8.87
N PHE A 72 -6.70 -34.63 -7.68
CA PHE A 72 -7.72 -33.84 -7.00
C PHE A 72 -7.20 -32.42 -6.75
N HIS A 73 -8.10 -31.46 -6.92
CA HIS A 73 -7.84 -30.09 -6.50
C HIS A 73 -8.00 -29.95 -4.97
N SER A 74 -7.12 -29.18 -4.35
CA SER A 74 -7.27 -28.72 -2.98
C SER A 74 -7.81 -27.28 -2.98
N PHE A 75 -8.79 -27.02 -2.11
CA PHE A 75 -9.38 -25.70 -1.96
C PHE A 75 -9.05 -25.12 -0.59
N GLY A 76 -8.57 -23.89 -0.58
CA GLY A 76 -8.42 -23.08 0.60
C GLY A 76 -9.46 -21.96 0.64
N ASN A 77 -9.74 -21.44 1.84
CA ASN A 77 -10.60 -20.28 2.02
C ASN A 77 -9.78 -19.16 2.64
N LYS A 78 -9.76 -17.99 2.00
CA LYS A 78 -9.17 -16.79 2.55
C LYS A 78 -10.26 -15.76 2.86
N THR A 79 -10.34 -15.36 4.11
CA THR A 79 -11.25 -14.29 4.53
C THR A 79 -10.53 -12.96 4.36
N ILE A 80 -11.18 -12.02 3.69
CA ILE A 80 -10.70 -10.66 3.45
C ILE A 80 -11.64 -9.72 4.19
N THR A 81 -11.14 -8.99 5.18
CA THR A 81 -11.93 -8.11 6.03
C THR A 81 -11.47 -6.66 5.84
N PRO A 82 -12.37 -5.71 5.57
CA PRO A 82 -12.02 -4.30 5.49
C PRO A 82 -11.82 -3.69 6.87
N TYR A 83 -10.90 -2.73 6.97
CA TYR A 83 -10.62 -1.97 8.18
C TYR A 83 -10.71 -0.49 7.90
N LYS A 84 -11.19 0.25 8.90
CA LYS A 84 -11.35 1.69 8.83
C LYS A 84 -10.01 2.39 9.00
N LEU A 85 -9.70 3.25 8.03
CA LEU A 85 -8.58 4.18 8.07
C LEU A 85 -9.13 5.59 8.14
N ALA A 86 -8.73 6.35 9.14
CA ALA A 86 -9.23 7.70 9.36
C ALA A 86 -8.11 8.66 9.75
N VAL A 87 -8.29 9.92 9.40
CA VAL A 87 -7.45 11.04 9.82
C VAL A 87 -8.35 12.20 10.20
N ILE A 88 -7.99 12.90 11.28
CA ILE A 88 -8.66 14.13 11.72
C ILE A 88 -7.60 15.22 11.80
N GLU A 89 -7.86 16.35 11.17
CA GLU A 89 -6.97 17.50 11.17
C GLU A 89 -7.73 18.75 11.69
N PRO A 90 -7.33 19.35 12.81
CA PRO A 90 -7.95 20.57 13.34
C PRO A 90 -7.33 21.82 12.69
N PHE A 91 -8.18 22.84 12.45
CA PHE A 91 -7.79 24.12 11.87
C PHE A 91 -8.45 25.26 12.64
N SER A 92 -7.85 26.47 12.61
CA SER A 92 -8.47 27.66 13.19
C SER A 92 -9.58 28.23 12.29
N ASP A 93 -10.58 28.90 12.87
CA ASP A 93 -11.67 29.54 12.14
C ASP A 93 -11.22 30.63 11.17
N GLU A 94 -10.02 31.20 11.38
CA GLU A 94 -9.43 32.14 10.45
C GLU A 94 -9.16 31.51 9.09
N PHE A 95 -8.78 30.24 9.05
CA PHE A 95 -8.68 29.46 7.81
C PHE A 95 -10.01 29.27 7.11
N ARG A 96 -11.10 29.25 7.88
CA ARG A 96 -12.45 29.08 7.30
C ARG A 96 -12.91 30.23 6.42
N ARG A 97 -12.31 31.43 6.57
CA ARG A 97 -12.60 32.59 5.74
C ARG A 97 -12.06 32.42 4.32
N ASP A 98 -10.99 31.66 4.18
CA ASP A 98 -10.42 31.34 2.86
C ASP A 98 -10.71 29.87 2.50
N LYS A 99 -11.97 29.62 2.14
CA LYS A 99 -12.45 28.26 1.84
C LYS A 99 -11.70 27.58 0.69
N ALA A 100 -11.31 28.34 -0.33
CA ALA A 100 -10.59 27.80 -1.50
C ALA A 100 -9.20 27.28 -1.13
N ALA A 101 -8.45 28.03 -0.32
CA ALA A 101 -7.12 27.60 0.17
C ALA A 101 -7.21 26.36 1.05
N LEU A 102 -8.23 26.28 1.92
CA LEU A 102 -8.47 25.11 2.78
C LEU A 102 -8.73 23.84 1.97
N TYR A 103 -9.65 23.91 1.01
CA TYR A 103 -9.97 22.76 0.15
C TYR A 103 -8.74 22.31 -0.64
N ALA A 104 -8.01 23.24 -1.23
CA ALA A 104 -6.80 22.91 -1.97
C ALA A 104 -5.76 22.21 -1.08
N GLU A 105 -5.58 22.67 0.15
CA GLU A 105 -4.63 22.07 1.10
C GLU A 105 -5.12 20.69 1.58
N CYS A 106 -6.38 20.52 1.92
CA CYS A 106 -6.97 19.22 2.28
C CYS A 106 -6.86 18.22 1.11
N VAL A 107 -7.23 18.65 -0.11
CA VAL A 107 -7.13 17.82 -1.31
C VAL A 107 -5.67 17.44 -1.58
N ARG A 108 -4.72 18.30 -1.24
CA ARG A 108 -3.30 18.04 -1.47
C ARG A 108 -2.65 17.10 -0.45
N ARG A 109 -3.04 17.16 0.83
CA ARG A 109 -2.34 16.44 1.92
C ARG A 109 -3.01 15.14 2.34
N LEU A 110 -4.33 15.09 2.35
CA LEU A 110 -5.05 13.92 2.87
C LEU A 110 -4.83 12.64 2.05
N PRO A 111 -4.82 12.69 0.70
CA PRO A 111 -4.51 11.51 -0.11
C PRO A 111 -3.15 10.92 0.21
N ALA A 112 -2.13 11.78 0.32
CA ALA A 112 -0.77 11.36 0.65
C ALA A 112 -0.68 10.68 2.02
N ALA A 113 -1.40 11.20 3.02
CA ALA A 113 -1.43 10.63 4.36
C ALA A 113 -2.11 9.24 4.37
N ILE A 114 -3.23 9.09 3.65
CA ILE A 114 -3.94 7.81 3.51
C ILE A 114 -3.07 6.78 2.77
N ALA A 115 -2.52 7.15 1.62
CA ALA A 115 -1.65 6.30 0.82
C ALA A 115 -0.42 5.85 1.61
N LYS A 116 0.26 6.78 2.26
CA LYS A 116 1.42 6.48 3.10
C LYS A 116 1.09 5.54 4.24
N LYS A 117 -0.05 5.74 4.93
CA LYS A 117 -0.46 4.87 6.04
C LYS A 117 -0.85 3.49 5.56
N PHE A 118 -1.55 3.39 4.43
CA PHE A 118 -1.93 2.12 3.81
C PHE A 118 -0.67 1.33 3.44
N ASP A 119 0.24 1.89 2.65
CA ASP A 119 1.48 1.24 2.24
C ASP A 119 2.34 0.85 3.45
N SER A 120 2.49 1.74 4.44
CA SER A 120 3.30 1.44 5.63
C SER A 120 2.69 0.33 6.50
N THR A 121 1.37 0.20 6.53
CA THR A 121 0.69 -0.90 7.24
C THR A 121 0.96 -2.23 6.53
N ILE A 122 0.88 -2.26 5.20
CA ILE A 122 1.18 -3.46 4.40
C ILE A 122 2.62 -3.92 4.60
N MET A 123 3.56 -2.98 4.61
CA MET A 123 5.00 -3.28 4.80
C MET A 123 5.38 -3.62 6.24
N SER A 124 4.51 -3.37 7.21
CA SER A 124 4.75 -3.63 8.63
C SER A 124 4.59 -5.11 9.00
N ASN A 125 4.94 -5.43 10.25
CA ASN A 125 4.72 -6.76 10.84
C ASN A 125 3.37 -6.87 11.57
N SER A 126 2.61 -5.78 11.65
CA SER A 126 1.38 -5.69 12.43
C SER A 126 0.21 -5.32 11.54
N ALA A 127 -0.71 -6.26 11.36
CA ALA A 127 -1.96 -6.03 10.67
C ALA A 127 -2.96 -5.28 11.56
N PRO A 128 -3.89 -4.50 11.00
CA PRO A 128 -4.99 -3.89 11.77
C PRO A 128 -5.94 -4.92 12.37
N GLY A 129 -5.96 -6.14 11.84
CA GLY A 129 -6.71 -7.27 12.36
C GLY A 129 -6.70 -8.47 11.41
N SER A 130 -7.51 -9.48 11.72
CA SER A 130 -7.61 -10.72 10.93
C SER A 130 -8.23 -10.47 9.56
N GLY A 131 -7.69 -11.10 8.52
CA GLY A 131 -8.17 -10.91 7.14
C GLY A 131 -7.61 -9.69 6.43
N PHE A 132 -6.61 -9.02 7.02
CA PHE A 132 -5.74 -8.04 6.38
C PHE A 132 -4.33 -8.59 6.37
N ASP A 133 -3.73 -8.72 5.19
CA ASP A 133 -2.37 -9.26 5.08
C ASP A 133 -1.31 -8.15 5.21
N VAL A 134 -0.16 -8.55 5.76
CA VAL A 134 1.04 -7.72 5.81
C VAL A 134 2.22 -8.49 5.23
N LEU A 135 3.20 -7.78 4.70
CA LEU A 135 4.35 -8.36 4.01
C LEU A 135 5.58 -8.47 4.92
N GLY A 136 5.63 -7.75 6.03
CA GLY A 136 6.75 -7.83 6.97
C GLY A 136 6.97 -9.21 7.58
N THR A 137 5.97 -10.10 7.48
CA THR A 137 6.06 -11.50 7.94
C THR A 137 5.69 -12.47 6.84
N GLY A 138 6.47 -13.56 6.71
CA GLY A 138 6.19 -14.64 5.76
C GLY A 138 6.57 -14.35 4.31
N VAL A 139 7.36 -13.31 4.07
CA VAL A 139 7.94 -12.97 2.77
C VAL A 139 9.46 -13.03 2.89
N SER A 140 10.13 -13.63 1.91
CA SER A 140 11.58 -13.69 1.84
C SER A 140 12.18 -12.31 1.56
N SER A 141 13.44 -12.10 1.93
CA SER A 141 14.12 -10.82 1.70
C SER A 141 15.44 -11.00 0.94
N ILE A 142 15.74 -10.04 0.05
CA ILE A 142 16.97 -9.97 -0.71
C ILE A 142 17.64 -8.62 -0.48
N ALA A 143 18.96 -8.67 -0.32
CA ALA A 143 19.79 -7.50 -0.07
C ALA A 143 20.17 -6.80 -1.38
N ILE A 144 19.84 -5.51 -1.54
CA ILE A 144 20.17 -4.69 -2.71
C ILE A 144 21.18 -3.57 -2.38
N GLY A 145 21.73 -3.54 -1.17
CA GLY A 145 22.66 -2.49 -0.73
C GLY A 145 24.12 -2.72 -1.14
N GLY A 146 24.43 -3.79 -1.88
CA GLY A 146 25.78 -4.10 -2.34
C GLY A 146 26.15 -3.43 -3.65
N SER A 147 27.34 -3.78 -4.18
CA SER A 147 27.80 -3.30 -5.49
C SER A 147 27.08 -3.96 -6.67
N ASP A 148 26.55 -5.18 -6.50
CA ASP A 148 25.83 -5.93 -7.54
C ASP A 148 24.30 -5.85 -7.33
N VAL A 149 23.74 -4.67 -7.56
CA VAL A 149 22.29 -4.46 -7.49
C VAL A 149 21.54 -5.22 -8.59
N TYR A 150 22.16 -5.36 -9.78
CA TYR A 150 21.56 -6.11 -10.87
C TYR A 150 21.41 -7.59 -10.54
N GLY A 151 22.48 -8.24 -10.05
CA GLY A 151 22.43 -9.64 -9.62
C GLY A 151 21.44 -9.87 -8.46
N ALA A 152 21.24 -8.87 -7.58
CA ALA A 152 20.22 -8.94 -6.55
C ALA A 152 18.79 -8.98 -7.13
N PHE A 153 18.49 -8.19 -8.17
CA PHE A 153 17.20 -8.27 -8.86
C PHE A 153 17.01 -9.58 -9.62
N VAL A 154 18.06 -10.11 -10.25
CA VAL A 154 18.02 -11.45 -10.88
C VAL A 154 17.74 -12.53 -9.83
N SER A 155 18.34 -12.42 -8.65
CA SER A 155 18.08 -13.35 -7.53
C SER A 155 16.65 -13.22 -7.01
N ALA A 156 16.08 -12.01 -7.02
CA ALA A 156 14.69 -11.79 -6.67
C ALA A 156 13.75 -12.45 -7.68
N ASP A 157 14.01 -12.28 -8.97
CA ASP A 157 13.24 -12.92 -10.04
C ASP A 157 13.33 -14.45 -9.97
N ALA A 158 14.51 -15.01 -9.71
CA ALA A 158 14.69 -16.44 -9.51
C ALA A 158 13.90 -16.97 -8.30
N ALA A 159 13.87 -16.23 -7.19
CA ALA A 159 13.09 -16.60 -6.01
C ALA A 159 11.58 -16.60 -6.30
N ILE A 160 11.07 -15.59 -7.02
CA ILE A 160 9.68 -15.49 -7.43
C ILE A 160 9.31 -16.61 -8.40
N SER A 161 10.18 -16.91 -9.38
CA SER A 161 9.99 -17.99 -10.35
C SER A 161 9.96 -19.37 -9.69
N THR A 162 10.69 -19.56 -8.58
CA THR A 162 10.66 -20.82 -7.80
C THR A 162 9.27 -21.05 -7.15
N ALA A 163 8.51 -19.98 -6.93
CA ALA A 163 7.14 -20.01 -6.43
C ALA A 163 6.11 -19.91 -7.57
N ASP A 164 6.49 -20.26 -8.81
CA ASP A 164 5.64 -20.21 -10.01
C ASP A 164 5.06 -18.81 -10.30
N GLY A 165 5.73 -17.73 -9.84
CA GLY A 165 5.37 -16.35 -10.12
C GLY A 165 6.20 -15.74 -11.24
N ILE A 166 5.72 -14.63 -11.79
CA ILE A 166 6.42 -13.80 -12.78
C ILE A 166 6.59 -12.40 -12.20
N MET A 167 7.82 -11.91 -12.08
CA MET A 167 8.07 -10.56 -11.58
C MET A 167 7.50 -9.51 -12.56
N ASN A 168 6.37 -8.91 -12.22
CA ASN A 168 5.67 -7.92 -13.03
C ASN A 168 5.64 -6.52 -12.43
N GLY A 169 5.99 -6.40 -11.13
CA GLY A 169 5.97 -5.13 -10.42
C GLY A 169 7.05 -5.02 -9.35
N ILE A 170 7.50 -3.79 -9.13
CA ILE A 170 8.47 -3.44 -8.10
C ILE A 170 7.99 -2.14 -7.44
N ALA A 171 7.78 -2.18 -6.12
CA ALA A 171 7.51 -0.98 -5.33
C ALA A 171 8.76 -0.61 -4.54
N LEU A 172 9.27 0.60 -4.72
CA LEU A 172 10.45 1.11 -4.05
C LEU A 172 10.13 2.28 -3.13
N ALA A 173 10.83 2.35 -2.01
CA ALA A 173 10.94 3.58 -1.25
C ALA A 173 11.89 4.56 -1.96
N PRO A 174 11.85 5.88 -1.69
CA PRO A 174 12.82 6.84 -2.23
C PRO A 174 14.28 6.45 -1.95
N GLN A 175 14.55 5.82 -0.79
CA GLN A 175 15.86 5.28 -0.42
C GLN A 175 16.27 4.10 -1.32
N GLY A 176 15.34 3.19 -1.61
CA GLY A 176 15.56 2.08 -2.54
C GLY A 176 15.82 2.54 -3.97
N LYS A 177 15.06 3.57 -4.43
CA LYS A 177 15.32 4.23 -5.71
C LYS A 177 16.74 4.76 -5.79
N SER A 178 17.25 5.40 -4.73
CA SER A 178 18.62 5.93 -4.70
C SER A 178 19.67 4.83 -4.81
N LEU A 179 19.46 3.67 -4.19
CA LEU A 179 20.35 2.51 -4.32
C LEU A 179 20.38 1.98 -5.76
N VAL A 180 19.21 1.86 -6.39
CA VAL A 180 19.10 1.39 -7.77
C VAL A 180 19.78 2.36 -8.74
N LEU A 181 19.57 3.67 -8.61
CA LEU A 181 20.21 4.67 -9.46
C LEU A 181 21.72 4.78 -9.23
N GLY A 182 22.20 4.41 -8.06
CA GLY A 182 23.62 4.34 -7.75
C GLY A 182 24.35 3.09 -8.29
N ALA A 183 23.62 2.13 -8.88
CA ALA A 183 24.19 0.91 -9.42
C ALA A 183 24.97 1.19 -10.70
N VAL A 184 26.23 0.76 -10.72
CA VAL A 184 27.15 0.92 -11.85
C VAL A 184 27.72 -0.43 -12.27
N ASP A 185 28.13 -0.54 -13.53
CA ASP A 185 28.89 -1.68 -14.03
C ASP A 185 30.37 -1.62 -13.59
N ASN A 186 31.12 -2.65 -13.93
CA ASN A 186 32.57 -2.70 -13.64
C ASN A 186 33.39 -1.58 -14.32
N SER A 187 32.82 -0.87 -15.28
CA SER A 187 33.42 0.25 -16.00
C SER A 187 32.95 1.61 -15.45
N GLY A 188 32.07 1.61 -14.45
CA GLY A 188 31.51 2.82 -13.83
C GLY A 188 30.30 3.43 -14.57
N HIS A 189 29.71 2.73 -15.55
CA HIS A 189 28.54 3.20 -16.25
C HIS A 189 27.27 2.87 -15.43
N PRO A 190 26.29 3.78 -15.34
CA PRO A 190 25.02 3.53 -14.66
C PRO A 190 24.28 2.36 -15.31
N LEU A 191 23.85 1.39 -14.52
CA LEU A 191 23.04 0.26 -14.98
C LEU A 191 21.57 0.65 -15.18
N PHE A 192 21.09 1.57 -14.34
CA PHE A 192 19.72 2.06 -14.39
C PHE A 192 19.72 3.58 -14.56
N THR A 193 19.04 4.06 -15.59
CA THR A 193 18.89 5.50 -15.83
C THR A 193 17.44 5.92 -15.62
N ALA A 194 17.24 7.02 -14.88
CA ALA A 194 15.94 7.66 -14.87
C ALA A 194 15.68 8.31 -16.24
N GLY A 195 14.52 8.08 -16.83
CA GLY A 195 14.14 8.74 -18.07
C GLY A 195 14.16 10.27 -17.92
N VAL A 196 14.65 10.97 -18.93
CA VAL A 196 14.62 12.43 -18.98
C VAL A 196 13.17 12.90 -18.96
N GLY A 197 12.73 13.54 -17.88
CA GLY A 197 11.36 14.04 -17.71
C GLY A 197 10.43 13.18 -16.84
N SER A 198 10.84 11.99 -16.39
CA SER A 198 10.11 11.21 -15.40
C SER A 198 10.90 11.06 -14.10
N ASN A 199 10.24 11.26 -12.97
CA ASN A 199 10.87 11.06 -11.66
C ASN A 199 10.89 9.58 -11.23
N THR A 200 10.61 8.65 -12.13
CA THR A 200 10.55 7.21 -11.91
C THR A 200 11.69 6.51 -12.64
N VAL A 201 12.26 5.49 -12.00
CA VAL A 201 13.04 4.47 -12.67
C VAL A 201 12.06 3.74 -13.58
N GLY A 202 12.30 3.67 -14.87
CA GLY A 202 11.39 3.02 -15.82
C GLY A 202 11.08 1.55 -15.44
N ASN A 203 11.39 0.61 -16.31
CA ASN A 203 11.25 -0.82 -16.02
C ASN A 203 12.58 -1.42 -15.57
N ILE A 204 12.55 -2.32 -14.61
CA ILE A 204 13.69 -3.14 -14.19
C ILE A 204 13.34 -4.58 -14.54
N LEU A 205 14.15 -5.25 -15.35
CA LEU A 205 13.91 -6.62 -15.85
C LEU A 205 12.51 -6.83 -16.44
N GLY A 206 11.93 -5.80 -17.06
CA GLY A 206 10.58 -5.85 -17.63
C GLY A 206 9.45 -5.53 -16.63
N ALA A 207 9.73 -5.48 -15.33
CA ALA A 207 8.74 -5.14 -14.30
C ALA A 207 8.58 -3.62 -14.15
N ASN A 208 7.33 -3.18 -13.93
CA ASN A 208 7.00 -1.77 -13.68
C ASN A 208 7.51 -1.34 -12.32
N VAL A 209 8.18 -0.17 -12.24
CA VAL A 209 8.69 0.38 -10.98
C VAL A 209 7.83 1.54 -10.51
N THR A 210 7.30 1.43 -9.29
CA THR A 210 6.55 2.48 -8.61
C THR A 210 7.31 2.94 -7.37
N VAL A 211 7.32 4.25 -7.10
CA VAL A 211 8.01 4.81 -5.94
C VAL A 211 7.03 5.47 -5.00
N ALA A 212 6.98 4.99 -3.75
CA ALA A 212 6.10 5.54 -2.70
C ALA A 212 6.81 5.66 -1.35
N LYS A 213 6.49 6.73 -0.61
CA LYS A 213 7.12 7.01 0.69
C LYS A 213 6.71 6.01 1.78
N GLY A 214 5.54 5.38 1.65
CA GLY A 214 5.01 4.42 2.62
C GLY A 214 5.72 3.06 2.62
N ILE A 215 6.52 2.76 1.61
CA ILE A 215 7.23 1.48 1.46
C ILE A 215 8.41 1.33 2.43
N TYR A 216 9.00 2.44 2.88
CA TYR A 216 10.17 2.40 3.75
C TYR A 216 9.82 1.91 5.16
N VAL A 217 10.53 0.87 5.62
CA VAL A 217 10.48 0.41 7.01
C VAL A 217 11.88 0.48 7.59
N SER A 218 12.03 1.28 8.65
CA SER A 218 13.30 1.41 9.36
C SER A 218 13.65 0.12 10.09
N GLY A 219 14.92 -0.26 10.06
CA GLY A 219 15.42 -1.47 10.68
C GLY A 219 16.89 -1.69 10.35
N THR A 220 17.45 -2.80 10.84
CA THR A 220 18.82 -3.23 10.50
C THR A 220 18.75 -4.71 10.12
N PRO A 221 18.65 -5.02 8.80
CA PRO A 221 18.57 -4.10 7.66
C PRO A 221 17.19 -3.41 7.52
N ALA A 222 17.15 -2.23 6.90
CA ALA A 222 15.91 -1.55 6.57
C ALA A 222 15.28 -2.14 5.29
N ILE A 223 13.96 -2.19 5.23
CA ILE A 223 13.23 -2.58 4.02
C ILE A 223 13.07 -1.33 3.16
N VAL A 224 13.49 -1.42 1.90
CA VAL A 224 13.52 -0.32 0.94
C VAL A 224 12.65 -0.58 -0.30
N GLY A 225 12.05 -1.76 -0.41
CA GLY A 225 11.18 -2.11 -1.51
C GLY A 225 10.56 -3.49 -1.38
N VAL A 226 9.73 -3.83 -2.35
CA VAL A 226 9.17 -5.15 -2.59
C VAL A 226 9.10 -5.39 -4.09
N ALA A 227 9.47 -6.58 -4.53
CA ALA A 227 9.35 -7.03 -5.91
C ALA A 227 8.51 -8.31 -5.96
N GLY A 228 7.80 -8.55 -7.05
CA GLY A 228 7.07 -9.80 -7.18
C GLY A 228 6.00 -9.84 -8.25
N ASP A 229 5.17 -10.87 -8.14
CA ASP A 229 3.97 -11.06 -8.95
C ASP A 229 2.76 -10.43 -8.23
N PHE A 230 2.31 -9.30 -8.73
CA PHE A 230 1.17 -8.57 -8.21
C PHE A 230 -0.17 -9.05 -8.78
N THR A 231 -0.19 -10.02 -9.70
CA THR A 231 -1.45 -10.59 -10.23
C THR A 231 -2.26 -11.29 -9.14
N GLY A 232 -1.58 -11.90 -8.15
CA GLY A 232 -2.17 -12.53 -6.98
C GLY A 232 -2.48 -11.56 -5.82
N VAL A 233 -2.07 -10.30 -5.93
CA VAL A 233 -2.28 -9.29 -4.88
C VAL A 233 -3.59 -8.55 -5.11
N ARG A 234 -4.39 -8.38 -4.06
CA ARG A 234 -5.70 -7.72 -4.09
C ARG A 234 -5.76 -6.61 -3.06
N TRP A 235 -6.30 -5.47 -3.44
CA TRP A 235 -6.74 -4.46 -2.50
C TRP A 235 -8.21 -4.13 -2.75
N GLY A 236 -8.92 -3.79 -1.69
CA GLY A 236 -10.34 -3.53 -1.81
C GLY A 236 -10.77 -2.34 -0.97
N MET A 237 -11.90 -1.78 -1.35
CA MET A 237 -12.53 -0.65 -0.73
C MET A 237 -14.03 -0.92 -0.66
N VAL A 238 -14.63 -0.63 0.50
CA VAL A 238 -16.07 -0.81 0.73
C VAL A 238 -16.83 0.40 0.24
N GLU A 239 -16.45 1.58 0.72
CA GLU A 239 -17.09 2.85 0.40
C GLU A 239 -16.04 3.89 -0.01
N SER A 240 -16.47 4.86 -0.81
CA SER A 240 -15.67 6.05 -1.11
C SER A 240 -15.30 6.80 0.15
N ILE A 241 -14.26 7.62 0.07
CA ILE A 241 -13.84 8.49 1.17
C ILE A 241 -15.03 9.32 1.66
N LYS A 242 -15.26 9.28 2.98
CA LYS A 242 -16.21 10.17 3.66
C LYS A 242 -15.42 11.28 4.33
N MET A 243 -15.80 12.53 4.03
CA MET A 243 -15.29 13.70 4.72
C MET A 243 -16.39 14.31 5.58
N ALA A 244 -16.06 14.67 6.80
CA ALA A 244 -16.96 15.39 7.70
C ALA A 244 -16.20 16.57 8.34
N ILE A 245 -16.89 17.70 8.48
CA ILE A 245 -16.35 18.89 9.14
C ILE A 245 -17.19 19.14 10.39
N SER A 246 -16.54 19.43 11.51
CA SER A 246 -17.19 19.78 12.77
C SER A 246 -16.42 20.89 13.46
N ASP A 247 -17.17 21.85 14.01
CA ASP A 247 -16.70 22.94 14.86
C ASP A 247 -17.05 22.76 16.33
N GLN A 248 -17.87 21.74 16.67
CA GLN A 248 -18.38 21.49 18.02
C GLN A 248 -17.77 20.26 18.68
N ALA A 249 -16.80 19.60 18.03
CA ALA A 249 -16.21 18.39 18.58
C ALA A 249 -15.14 18.71 19.64
N THR A 250 -15.02 17.81 20.60
CA THR A 250 -13.87 17.74 21.48
C THR A 250 -12.95 16.64 21.01
N LEU A 251 -11.71 16.98 20.70
CA LEU A 251 -10.71 16.03 20.22
C LEU A 251 -9.76 15.68 21.37
N THR A 252 -9.43 14.41 21.50
CA THR A 252 -8.37 13.95 22.38
C THR A 252 -7.21 13.46 21.54
N TYR A 253 -5.98 13.87 21.85
CA TYR A 253 -4.78 13.41 21.20
C TYR A 253 -3.67 13.20 22.23
N ASN A 254 -2.70 12.35 21.92
CA ASN A 254 -1.56 12.03 22.76
C ASN A 254 -0.28 12.26 21.96
N ASP A 255 0.58 13.14 22.47
CA ASP A 255 1.93 13.45 21.95
C ASP A 255 3.03 13.12 22.97
N GLY A 256 2.72 12.26 23.93
CA GLY A 256 3.51 11.95 25.13
C GLY A 256 2.75 12.27 26.42
N SER A 257 1.70 13.07 26.32
CA SER A 257 0.71 13.36 27.36
C SER A 257 -0.67 13.43 26.74
N ASP A 258 -1.72 13.12 27.51
CA ASP A 258 -3.10 13.22 27.02
C ASP A 258 -3.54 14.68 26.98
N HIS A 259 -3.92 15.15 25.83
CA HIS A 259 -4.44 16.48 25.57
C HIS A 259 -5.89 16.43 25.10
N THR A 260 -6.65 17.44 25.53
CA THR A 260 -8.02 17.65 25.07
C THR A 260 -8.14 19.00 24.39
N LEU A 261 -8.63 19.01 23.15
CA LEU A 261 -8.85 20.20 22.35
C LEU A 261 -10.37 20.36 22.15
N ASN A 262 -10.92 21.41 22.77
CA ASN A 262 -12.32 21.77 22.55
C ASN A 262 -12.39 22.78 21.41
N LEU A 263 -12.91 22.36 20.26
CA LEU A 263 -12.91 23.18 19.05
C LEU A 263 -13.76 24.45 19.22
N TRP A 264 -14.92 24.33 19.87
CA TRP A 264 -15.80 25.46 20.10
C TRP A 264 -15.16 26.57 20.95
N GLN A 265 -14.50 26.20 22.05
CA GLN A 265 -13.86 27.17 22.94
C GLN A 265 -12.64 27.84 22.33
N MET A 266 -12.00 27.20 21.34
CA MET A 266 -10.77 27.69 20.74
C MET A 266 -10.97 28.31 19.36
N ASN A 267 -12.21 28.53 18.92
CA ASN A 267 -12.54 29.02 17.58
C ASN A 267 -11.87 28.20 16.49
N MET A 268 -12.01 26.87 16.57
CA MET A 268 -11.41 25.90 15.65
C MET A 268 -12.49 25.02 15.01
N PHE A 269 -12.15 24.45 13.88
CA PHE A 269 -12.91 23.35 13.28
C PHE A 269 -11.98 22.21 12.91
N ALA A 270 -12.51 21.02 12.75
CA ALA A 270 -11.75 19.86 12.32
C ALA A 270 -12.36 19.20 11.08
N VAL A 271 -11.48 18.76 10.20
CA VAL A 271 -11.81 17.95 9.03
C VAL A 271 -11.46 16.51 9.33
N LYS A 272 -12.45 15.63 9.26
CA LYS A 272 -12.28 14.19 9.40
C LYS A 272 -12.43 13.53 8.04
N VAL A 273 -11.46 12.71 7.67
CA VAL A 273 -11.53 11.85 6.48
C VAL A 273 -11.43 10.41 6.91
N GLU A 274 -12.33 9.58 6.43
CA GLU A 274 -12.35 8.15 6.73
C GLU A 274 -12.66 7.33 5.47
N CYS A 275 -12.05 6.14 5.40
CA CYS A 275 -12.31 5.15 4.37
C CYS A 275 -12.17 3.74 4.96
N GLU A 276 -12.77 2.76 4.30
CA GLU A 276 -12.65 1.36 4.67
C GLU A 276 -11.92 0.61 3.56
N VAL A 277 -10.71 0.12 3.89
CA VAL A 277 -9.80 -0.52 2.94
C VAL A 277 -9.34 -1.87 3.45
N THR A 278 -8.92 -2.72 2.53
CA THR A 278 -8.33 -4.02 2.83
C THR A 278 -7.22 -4.36 1.86
N PHE A 279 -6.37 -5.30 2.28
CA PHE A 279 -5.29 -5.83 1.47
C PHE A 279 -5.16 -7.33 1.68
N ALA A 280 -4.98 -8.08 0.60
CA ALA A 280 -4.85 -9.52 0.63
C ALA A 280 -3.86 -10.01 -0.42
N VAL A 281 -3.02 -10.95 -0.04
CA VAL A 281 -2.04 -11.61 -0.92
C VAL A 281 -2.41 -13.08 -1.02
N MET A 282 -2.64 -13.59 -2.22
CA MET A 282 -3.01 -14.99 -2.41
C MET A 282 -1.85 -15.92 -2.09
N ASP A 283 -0.65 -15.59 -2.57
CA ASP A 283 0.58 -16.31 -2.28
C ASP A 283 1.71 -15.34 -1.94
N LYS A 284 2.20 -15.40 -0.71
CA LYS A 284 3.32 -14.58 -0.24
C LYS A 284 4.68 -15.05 -0.79
N GLY A 285 4.78 -16.29 -1.26
CA GLY A 285 5.99 -16.83 -1.87
C GLY A 285 6.37 -16.13 -3.18
N GLN A 286 5.39 -15.56 -3.86
CA GLN A 286 5.58 -14.82 -5.12
C GLN A 286 5.99 -13.36 -4.91
N LEU A 287 6.26 -12.95 -3.67
CA LEU A 287 6.75 -11.62 -3.32
C LEU A 287 8.09 -11.73 -2.58
N VAL A 288 8.95 -10.74 -2.77
CA VAL A 288 10.27 -10.64 -2.14
C VAL A 288 10.48 -9.23 -1.61
N LEU A 289 10.88 -9.09 -0.35
CA LEU A 289 11.25 -7.81 0.25
C LEU A 289 12.68 -7.44 -0.17
N LEU A 290 12.88 -6.20 -0.53
CA LEU A 290 14.18 -5.64 -0.88
C LEU A 290 14.74 -4.86 0.32
N THR A 291 15.94 -5.19 0.76
CA THR A 291 16.58 -4.57 1.92
C THR A 291 17.85 -3.82 1.52
N ASN A 292 18.23 -2.85 2.34
CA ASN A 292 19.48 -2.10 2.15
C ASN A 292 20.71 -2.82 2.70
N ALA A 293 20.58 -4.09 3.13
CA ALA A 293 21.72 -4.88 3.55
C ALA A 293 22.74 -5.04 2.38
N VAL A 294 24.00 -5.14 2.75
CA VAL A 294 25.06 -5.59 1.81
C VAL A 294 25.04 -7.12 1.80
N PRO A 295 24.95 -7.78 0.63
CA PRO A 295 25.02 -9.23 0.57
C PRO A 295 26.31 -9.74 1.22
N THR A 296 26.18 -10.61 2.20
CA THR A 296 27.33 -11.34 2.75
C THR A 296 27.77 -12.38 1.72
N THR A 297 28.88 -12.15 1.05
CA THR A 297 29.54 -13.15 0.21
C THR A 297 29.98 -14.28 1.14
N THR A 298 29.22 -15.36 1.20
CA THR A 298 29.72 -16.60 1.78
C THR A 298 30.77 -17.13 0.80
N THR A 299 32.03 -16.85 1.07
CA THR A 299 33.13 -17.50 0.35
C THR A 299 33.08 -18.97 0.74
N THR A 300 32.46 -19.78 -0.11
CA THR A 300 32.59 -21.24 -0.03
C THR A 300 34.06 -21.51 -0.41
N GLY A 301 34.87 -21.72 0.65
CA GLY A 301 36.27 -22.14 0.43
C GLY A 301 36.29 -23.44 -0.37
N ALA A 302 37.10 -23.42 -1.41
CA ALA A 302 37.43 -24.57 -2.24
C ALA A 302 38.19 -25.63 -1.44
#